data_3c8adad887d3c3a602064c8ee2ec6b6d
#
_entry.id   3c8adad887d3c3a602064c8ee2ec6b6d
#
_cell.length_a   1.000
_cell.length_b   1.000
_cell.length_c   1.000
_cell.angle_alpha   90.00
_cell.angle_beta   90.00
_cell.angle_gamma   90.00
#
_symmetry.space_group_name_H-M   'P 1'
#
loop_
_entity.id
_entity.type
_entity.pdbx_description
1 polymer ?
#
loop_
_entity_poly.entity_id
_entity_poly.type
_entity_poly.pdbx_seq_one_letter_code
_entity_poly.pdbx_strand_id
1 'polypeptide(L)'
;MTRKWLLGLGLAATLSAADIKAPPWETSRLVIGRDLFRENCAVCHDIDKDRMHSRKIGPSLNHLFKNEKLPLSHAKPNRQYVAVRIKFGGPLMPAFAKQLSDSEIETLIDYIASK
;
A
#
# COMPACT_ATOMS: atom_id res chain seq x y z
N MET A 1 49.61 43.01 22.70
CA MET A 1 49.22 41.59 22.49
C MET A 1 47.74 41.51 22.15
N THR A 2 47.42 41.40 20.89
CA THR A 2 46.03 41.34 20.40
C THR A 2 45.75 39.92 19.94
N ARG A 3 44.97 39.16 20.72
CA ARG A 3 44.47 37.82 20.32
C ARG A 3 43.28 38.01 19.39
N LYS A 4 43.50 37.73 18.10
CA LYS A 4 42.42 37.61 17.12
C LYS A 4 41.70 36.29 17.31
N TRP A 5 40.42 36.33 17.71
CA TRP A 5 39.51 35.20 17.70
C TRP A 5 38.98 35.03 16.29
N LEU A 6 39.37 33.95 15.63
CA LEU A 6 38.75 33.52 14.37
C LEU A 6 37.48 32.80 14.70
N LEU A 7 36.33 33.43 14.45
CA LEU A 7 35.04 32.81 14.45
C LEU A 7 34.92 31.93 13.22
N GLY A 8 35.04 30.60 13.40
CA GLY A 8 34.74 29.64 12.37
C GLY A 8 33.21 29.57 12.17
N LEU A 9 32.72 30.06 11.02
CA LEU A 9 31.36 29.77 10.58
C LEU A 9 31.31 28.30 10.16
N GLY A 10 30.70 27.47 11.02
CA GLY A 10 30.31 26.13 10.66
C GLY A 10 29.11 26.19 9.70
N LEU A 11 29.32 25.84 8.44
CA LEU A 11 28.25 25.59 7.49
C LEU A 11 27.50 24.31 7.93
N ALA A 12 26.37 24.48 8.59
CA ALA A 12 25.45 23.37 8.81
C ALA A 12 24.80 23.01 7.45
N ALA A 13 25.26 21.92 6.84
CA ALA A 13 24.60 21.36 5.68
C ALA A 13 23.23 20.80 6.13
N THR A 14 22.16 21.50 5.82
CA THR A 14 20.80 20.99 5.98
C THR A 14 20.56 19.93 4.92
N LEU A 15 20.64 18.65 5.30
CA LEU A 15 20.19 17.55 4.45
C LEU A 15 18.68 17.70 4.25
N SER A 16 18.29 18.08 3.03
CA SER A 16 16.91 18.13 2.62
C SER A 16 16.37 16.69 2.54
N ALA A 17 15.25 16.42 3.21
CA ALA A 17 14.59 15.11 3.23
C ALA A 17 13.97 14.70 1.86
N ALA A 18 14.18 15.49 0.81
CA ALA A 18 13.55 15.32 -0.50
C ALA A 18 14.19 14.26 -1.42
N ASP A 19 15.35 13.69 -1.07
CA ASP A 19 16.11 12.81 -1.95
C ASP A 19 16.13 11.32 -1.54
N ILE A 20 15.22 10.88 -0.67
CA ILE A 20 15.11 9.45 -0.35
C ILE A 20 14.27 8.77 -1.43
N LYS A 21 14.91 8.42 -2.54
CA LYS A 21 14.31 7.57 -3.57
C LYS A 21 14.09 6.16 -2.99
N ALA A 22 12.87 5.64 -3.14
CA ALA A 22 12.56 4.28 -2.72
C ALA A 22 13.58 3.28 -3.30
N PRO A 23 14.02 2.30 -2.52
CA PRO A 23 14.99 1.31 -2.98
C PRO A 23 14.41 0.50 -4.15
N PRO A 24 15.25 0.03 -5.09
CA PRO A 24 14.79 -0.69 -6.30
C PRO A 24 13.91 -1.91 -6.01
N TRP A 25 14.14 -2.60 -4.90
CA TRP A 25 13.35 -3.77 -4.50
C TRP A 25 11.92 -3.41 -4.08
N GLU A 26 11.70 -2.25 -3.48
CA GLU A 26 10.36 -1.78 -3.11
C GLU A 26 9.54 -1.46 -4.37
N THR A 27 10.15 -0.81 -5.35
CA THR A 27 9.53 -0.57 -6.65
C THR A 27 9.17 -1.89 -7.34
N SER A 28 10.06 -2.89 -7.27
CA SER A 28 9.80 -4.22 -7.84
C SER A 28 8.63 -4.92 -7.16
N ARG A 29 8.52 -4.86 -5.83
CA ARG A 29 7.37 -5.44 -5.09
C ARG A 29 6.06 -4.79 -5.48
N LEU A 30 6.01 -3.46 -5.62
CA LEU A 30 4.79 -2.75 -6.03
C LEU A 30 4.39 -3.10 -7.46
N VAL A 31 5.34 -3.32 -8.35
CA VAL A 31 5.06 -3.78 -9.73
C VAL A 31 4.47 -5.19 -9.71
N ILE A 32 5.06 -6.11 -8.95
CA ILE A 32 4.53 -7.48 -8.80
C ILE A 32 3.13 -7.44 -8.17
N GLY A 33 2.94 -6.67 -7.12
CA GLY A 33 1.65 -6.51 -6.46
C GLY A 33 0.57 -5.94 -7.38
N ARG A 34 0.93 -4.99 -8.24
CA ARG A 34 0.05 -4.46 -9.28
C ARG A 34 -0.37 -5.55 -10.27
N ASP A 35 0.55 -6.35 -10.72
CA ASP A 35 0.27 -7.40 -11.70
C ASP A 35 -0.60 -8.50 -11.06
N LEU A 36 -0.32 -8.92 -9.83
CA LEU A 36 -1.18 -9.82 -9.05
C LEU A 36 -2.60 -9.27 -8.88
N PHE A 37 -2.73 -7.96 -8.61
CA PHE A 37 -4.03 -7.31 -8.52
C PHE A 37 -4.80 -7.36 -9.84
N ARG A 38 -4.14 -7.03 -10.94
CA ARG A 38 -4.75 -7.00 -12.28
C ARG A 38 -5.23 -8.38 -12.69
N GLU A 39 -4.49 -9.43 -12.37
CA GLU A 39 -4.81 -10.81 -12.74
C GLU A 39 -5.93 -11.41 -11.89
N ASN A 40 -6.00 -11.07 -10.59
CA ASN A 40 -6.86 -11.77 -9.65
C ASN A 40 -7.99 -10.92 -9.06
N CYS A 41 -7.85 -9.61 -8.99
CA CYS A 41 -8.73 -8.73 -8.23
C CYS A 41 -9.49 -7.72 -9.08
N ALA A 42 -8.87 -7.26 -10.18
CA ALA A 42 -9.37 -6.14 -10.97
C ALA A 42 -10.72 -6.42 -11.66
N VAL A 43 -11.08 -7.68 -11.84
CA VAL A 43 -12.40 -8.03 -12.41
C VAL A 43 -13.55 -7.60 -11.48
N CYS A 44 -13.33 -7.62 -10.17
CA CYS A 44 -14.34 -7.28 -9.17
C CYS A 44 -14.04 -6.00 -8.36
N HIS A 45 -12.81 -5.52 -8.35
CA HIS A 45 -12.40 -4.36 -7.57
C HIS A 45 -11.75 -3.28 -8.42
N ASP A 46 -12.11 -2.02 -8.16
CA ASP A 46 -11.31 -0.88 -8.60
C ASP A 46 -10.24 -0.55 -7.55
N ILE A 47 -9.13 0.04 -7.99
CA ILE A 47 -8.02 0.48 -7.13
C ILE A 47 -7.70 1.96 -7.31
N ASP A 48 -8.01 2.51 -8.48
CA ASP A 48 -7.73 3.90 -8.83
C ASP A 48 -8.99 4.80 -8.83
N LYS A 49 -10.15 4.22 -8.54
CA LYS A 49 -11.43 4.92 -8.42
C LYS A 49 -11.99 4.79 -7.01
N ASP A 50 -12.49 5.88 -6.46
CA ASP A 50 -13.17 5.85 -5.17
C ASP A 50 -14.50 5.05 -5.22
N ARG A 51 -15.11 4.83 -4.06
CA ARG A 51 -16.35 4.04 -3.94
C ARG A 51 -17.51 4.61 -4.76
N MET A 52 -17.59 5.92 -4.91
CA MET A 52 -18.70 6.57 -5.61
C MET A 52 -18.61 6.39 -7.13
N HIS A 53 -17.40 6.25 -7.64
CA HIS A 53 -17.13 6.12 -9.08
C HIS A 53 -16.92 4.66 -9.53
N SER A 54 -16.73 3.74 -8.59
CA SER A 54 -16.62 2.31 -8.91
C SER A 54 -17.98 1.74 -9.29
N ARG A 55 -17.99 0.97 -10.38
CA ARG A 55 -19.17 0.25 -10.89
C ARG A 55 -19.02 -1.26 -10.77
N LYS A 56 -17.98 -1.74 -10.10
CA LYS A 56 -17.68 -3.16 -9.97
C LYS A 56 -18.42 -3.78 -8.79
N ILE A 57 -18.52 -5.11 -8.81
CA ILE A 57 -19.22 -5.91 -7.78
C ILE A 57 -18.59 -5.70 -6.40
N GLY A 58 -17.24 -5.76 -6.34
CA GLY A 58 -16.51 -5.56 -5.10
C GLY A 58 -16.35 -4.08 -4.75
N PRO A 59 -16.17 -3.75 -3.46
CA PRO A 59 -15.88 -2.38 -3.07
C PRO A 59 -14.55 -1.91 -3.66
N SER A 60 -14.44 -0.62 -3.96
CA SER A 60 -13.16 -0.03 -4.35
C SER A 60 -12.13 -0.22 -3.24
N LEU A 61 -10.91 -0.58 -3.61
CA LEU A 61 -9.78 -0.72 -2.71
C LEU A 61 -8.90 0.54 -2.68
N ASN A 62 -9.31 1.59 -3.40
CA ASN A 62 -8.62 2.88 -3.35
C ASN A 62 -8.65 3.43 -1.93
N HIS A 63 -7.49 3.79 -1.40
CA HIS A 63 -7.32 4.29 -0.04
C HIS A 63 -7.86 3.35 1.06
N LEU A 64 -7.91 2.04 0.81
CA LEU A 64 -8.52 1.06 1.71
C LEU A 64 -8.06 1.23 3.16
N PHE A 65 -6.74 1.32 3.40
CA PHE A 65 -6.17 1.42 4.75
C PHE A 65 -6.33 2.80 5.39
N LYS A 66 -6.78 3.81 4.64
CA LYS A 66 -7.12 5.14 5.15
C LYS A 66 -8.58 5.25 5.57
N ASN A 67 -9.42 4.27 5.22
CA ASN A 67 -10.82 4.24 5.61
C ASN A 67 -10.95 3.96 7.11
N GLU A 68 -11.92 4.59 7.74
CA GLU A 68 -12.22 4.34 9.17
C GLU A 68 -12.90 3.00 9.39
N LYS A 69 -13.72 2.56 8.42
CA LYS A 69 -14.53 1.34 8.52
C LYS A 69 -14.60 0.59 7.21
N LEU A 70 -14.55 -0.73 7.31
CA LEU A 70 -14.83 -1.63 6.20
C LEU A 70 -16.34 -1.76 5.97
N PRO A 71 -16.79 -1.97 4.70
CA PRO A 71 -18.22 -2.01 4.37
C PRO A 71 -19.02 -3.08 5.11
N LEU A 72 -18.46 -4.27 5.27
CA LEU A 72 -19.18 -5.41 5.84
C LEU A 72 -18.93 -5.60 7.34
N SER A 73 -17.68 -5.55 7.75
CA SER A 73 -17.31 -5.81 9.15
C SER A 73 -17.46 -4.61 10.05
N HIS A 74 -17.58 -3.40 9.49
CA HIS A 74 -17.54 -2.12 10.18
C HIS A 74 -16.27 -1.90 11.03
N ALA A 75 -15.30 -2.81 10.94
CA ALA A 75 -14.01 -2.70 11.59
C ALA A 75 -13.06 -1.81 10.81
N LYS A 76 -12.04 -1.27 11.48
CA LYS A 76 -10.97 -0.55 10.83
C LYS A 76 -10.14 -1.51 9.97
N PRO A 77 -9.80 -1.15 8.73
CA PRO A 77 -8.94 -1.98 7.89
C PRO A 77 -7.58 -2.22 8.53
N ASN A 78 -7.13 -3.47 8.51
CA ASN A 78 -5.76 -3.85 8.88
C ASN A 78 -5.26 -4.96 7.96
N ARG A 79 -3.95 -5.13 7.89
CA ARG A 79 -3.31 -6.09 6.98
C ARG A 79 -3.76 -7.52 7.22
N GLN A 80 -3.86 -7.95 8.47
CA GLN A 80 -4.27 -9.31 8.82
C GLN A 80 -5.69 -9.61 8.36
N TYR A 81 -6.63 -8.69 8.58
CA TYR A 81 -8.00 -8.85 8.09
C TYR A 81 -8.05 -8.98 6.57
N VAL A 82 -7.31 -8.12 5.86
CA VAL A 82 -7.26 -8.15 4.39
C VAL A 82 -6.65 -9.47 3.91
N ALA A 83 -5.55 -9.94 4.52
CA ALA A 83 -4.94 -11.23 4.19
C ALA A 83 -5.91 -12.40 4.39
N VAL A 84 -6.62 -12.44 5.51
CA VAL A 84 -7.63 -13.48 5.80
C VAL A 84 -8.77 -13.41 4.78
N ARG A 85 -9.23 -12.22 4.43
CA ARG A 85 -10.28 -12.03 3.42
C ARG A 85 -9.84 -12.52 2.03
N ILE A 86 -8.62 -12.26 1.63
CA ILE A 86 -8.06 -12.75 0.37
C ILE A 86 -7.94 -14.28 0.39
N LYS A 87 -7.41 -14.85 1.47
CA LYS A 87 -7.19 -16.30 1.60
C LYS A 87 -8.50 -17.09 1.55
N PHE A 88 -9.48 -16.67 2.32
CA PHE A 88 -10.70 -17.44 2.57
C PHE A 88 -11.95 -16.89 1.89
N GLY A 89 -11.86 -15.70 1.29
CA GLY A 89 -12.97 -15.08 0.57
C GLY A 89 -14.09 -14.57 1.48
N GLY A 90 -15.25 -14.43 0.89
CA GLY A 90 -16.47 -13.97 1.54
C GLY A 90 -17.72 -14.41 0.75
N PRO A 91 -18.91 -13.88 1.05
CA PRO A 91 -20.17 -14.33 0.40
C PRO A 91 -20.14 -14.24 -1.13
N LEU A 92 -19.48 -13.22 -1.69
CA LEU A 92 -19.36 -13.02 -3.13
C LEU A 92 -17.90 -13.02 -3.62
N MET A 93 -16.94 -13.03 -2.72
CA MET A 93 -15.51 -12.99 -3.02
C MET A 93 -14.95 -14.41 -2.97
N PRO A 94 -14.29 -14.91 -4.03
CA PRO A 94 -13.64 -16.23 -4.00
C PRO A 94 -12.46 -16.26 -3.05
N ALA A 95 -12.09 -17.47 -2.61
CA ALA A 95 -10.91 -17.73 -1.80
C ALA A 95 -9.68 -17.93 -2.70
N PHE A 96 -8.56 -17.31 -2.34
CA PHE A 96 -7.33 -17.34 -3.14
C PHE A 96 -6.18 -18.16 -2.50
N ALA A 97 -6.39 -18.78 -1.33
CA ALA A 97 -5.34 -19.51 -0.62
C ALA A 97 -4.69 -20.65 -1.42
N LYS A 98 -5.40 -21.21 -2.41
CA LYS A 98 -4.87 -22.26 -3.29
C LYS A 98 -4.13 -21.71 -4.52
N GLN A 99 -4.33 -20.43 -4.86
CA GLN A 99 -3.80 -19.80 -6.08
C GLN A 99 -2.65 -18.84 -5.79
N LEU A 100 -2.66 -18.22 -4.61
CA LEU A 100 -1.66 -17.26 -4.17
C LEU A 100 -0.97 -17.76 -2.90
N SER A 101 0.35 -17.71 -2.88
CA SER A 101 1.14 -17.94 -1.69
C SER A 101 0.98 -16.81 -0.69
N ASP A 102 1.34 -17.05 0.57
CA ASP A 102 1.33 -16.02 1.61
C ASP A 102 2.22 -14.82 1.24
N SER A 103 3.36 -15.06 0.61
CA SER A 103 4.27 -14.01 0.14
C SER A 103 3.64 -13.17 -0.99
N GLU A 104 2.92 -13.78 -1.91
CA GLU A 104 2.20 -13.07 -2.97
C GLU A 104 1.04 -12.25 -2.42
N ILE A 105 0.32 -12.77 -1.42
CA ILE A 105 -0.73 -12.04 -0.72
C ILE A 105 -0.17 -10.81 0.00
N GLU A 106 0.96 -10.94 0.70
CA GLU A 106 1.62 -9.80 1.34
C GLU A 106 2.09 -8.75 0.31
N THR A 107 2.64 -9.19 -0.82
CA THR A 107 3.05 -8.31 -1.92
C THR A 107 1.86 -7.57 -2.55
N LEU A 108 0.74 -8.26 -2.71
CA LEU A 108 -0.51 -7.68 -3.16
C LEU A 108 -1.05 -6.64 -2.17
N ILE A 109 -0.98 -6.92 -0.86
CA ILE A 109 -1.38 -5.99 0.21
C ILE A 109 -0.48 -4.75 0.21
N ASP A 110 0.83 -4.88 -0.02
CA ASP A 110 1.74 -3.74 -0.17
C ASP A 110 1.30 -2.81 -1.31
N TYR A 111 0.92 -3.39 -2.44
CA TYR A 111 0.38 -2.62 -3.56
C TYR A 111 -0.93 -1.91 -3.20
N ILE A 112 -1.88 -2.60 -2.58
CA ILE A 112 -3.16 -2.01 -2.15
C ILE A 112 -2.89 -0.87 -1.13
N ALA A 113 -1.95 -1.06 -0.21
CA ALA A 113 -1.61 -0.05 0.78
C ALA A 113 -0.92 1.19 0.20
N SER A 114 -0.33 1.08 -0.98
CA SER A 114 0.32 2.18 -1.70
C SER A 114 -0.67 3.15 -2.38
N LYS A 115 -1.97 2.87 -2.32
CA LYS A 115 -3.03 3.62 -3.03
C LYS A 115 -3.85 4.57 -2.14
#